data_16553c6b592e0a7b49f78aa23fbcdfee
#
_entry.id   16553c6b592e0a7b49f78aa23fbcdfee
#
_cell.length_a   1.000
_cell.length_b   1.000
_cell.length_c   1.000
_cell.angle_alpha   90.00
_cell.angle_beta   90.00
_cell.angle_gamma   90.00
#
_symmetry.space_group_name_H-M   'P 1'
#
loop_
_entity.id
_entity.type
_entity.pdbx_description
1 polymer ?
#
loop_
_entity_poly.entity_id
_entity_poly.type
_entity_poly.pdbx_seq_one_letter_code
_entity_poly.pdbx_strand_id
1 'polypeptide(L)'
;MLLTIDIGNTSVTLGVFDGDRLTTTLRIATDARRLADEYGLVLTGLLRQRGIEVSQLDDACICSVVPPLTVVFDEVCQEFFHLTPLNVSVGTRTGLKILYDSPRDVGTDRIVDAVAAIELYGTPLIIVDMGTATVFDAVTRDGEYLGGAIAPGISLAAESLFLNTSQLRRVELLAPKAAIGQNTTTALQSGLVLGYSGLVTGMVERFKNELGRDAKVIGTGGLITMIAKETGIFDEINADLTLVGLRLIHQMNQQRSTPAEPVAKGD
;
A
#
# COMPACT_ATOMS: atom_id res chain seq x y z
N MET A 1 2.57 -21.11 -5.13
CA MET A 1 2.00 -19.73 -5.15
C MET A 1 2.65 -18.88 -4.06
N LEU A 2 2.84 -17.58 -4.29
CA LEU A 2 3.35 -16.64 -3.29
C LEU A 2 2.18 -15.94 -2.58
N LEU A 3 2.20 -15.92 -1.24
CA LEU A 3 1.31 -15.12 -0.41
C LEU A 3 1.98 -13.79 -0.07
N THR A 4 1.39 -12.67 -0.45
CA THR A 4 1.81 -11.33 -0.03
C THR A 4 0.84 -10.77 1.01
N ILE A 5 1.36 -10.14 2.05
CA ILE A 5 0.57 -9.63 3.18
C ILE A 5 1.01 -8.21 3.49
N ASP A 6 0.09 -7.27 3.32
CA ASP A 6 0.25 -5.87 3.73
C ASP A 6 -0.55 -5.62 5.02
N ILE A 7 0.17 -5.29 6.10
CA ILE A 7 -0.42 -5.07 7.43
C ILE A 7 -0.46 -3.57 7.71
N GLY A 8 -1.57 -2.95 7.33
CA GLY A 8 -1.84 -1.55 7.59
C GLY A 8 -2.60 -1.29 8.90
N ASN A 9 -2.66 -0.02 9.33
CA ASN A 9 -3.32 0.38 10.59
C ASN A 9 -4.85 0.13 10.59
N THR A 10 -5.50 0.10 9.45
CA THR A 10 -6.97 -0.05 9.34
C THR A 10 -7.36 -1.42 8.76
N SER A 11 -6.58 -1.96 7.88
CA SER A 11 -6.84 -3.25 7.23
C SER A 11 -5.56 -4.02 6.95
N VAL A 12 -5.68 -5.34 6.97
CA VAL A 12 -4.69 -6.26 6.43
C VAL A 12 -5.17 -6.72 5.07
N THR A 13 -4.34 -6.53 4.05
CA THR A 13 -4.62 -6.94 2.67
C THR A 13 -3.69 -8.08 2.28
N LEU A 14 -4.26 -9.16 1.73
CA LEU A 14 -3.50 -10.31 1.26
C LEU A 14 -3.67 -10.46 -0.25
N GLY A 15 -2.59 -10.81 -0.92
CA GLY A 15 -2.59 -11.18 -2.33
C GLY A 15 -1.99 -12.58 -2.52
N VAL A 16 -2.59 -13.40 -3.37
CA VAL A 16 -2.01 -14.67 -3.78
C VAL A 16 -1.59 -14.58 -5.23
N PHE A 17 -0.32 -14.82 -5.49
CA PHE A 17 0.26 -14.79 -6.83
C PHE A 17 0.57 -16.20 -7.33
N ASP A 18 0.23 -16.45 -8.59
CA ASP A 18 0.71 -17.59 -9.36
C ASP A 18 1.66 -17.07 -10.44
N GLY A 19 2.95 -17.21 -10.22
CA GLY A 19 3.98 -16.49 -10.95
C GLY A 19 3.79 -14.98 -10.80
N ASP A 20 3.60 -14.27 -11.91
CA ASP A 20 3.39 -12.81 -11.92
C ASP A 20 1.91 -12.41 -11.81
N ARG A 21 1.00 -13.38 -11.87
CA ARG A 21 -0.42 -13.12 -11.88
C ARG A 21 -1.01 -13.09 -10.47
N LEU A 22 -1.59 -11.97 -10.08
CA LEU A 22 -2.43 -11.87 -8.89
C LEU A 22 -3.74 -12.64 -9.13
N THR A 23 -3.94 -13.74 -8.39
CA THR A 23 -5.09 -14.64 -8.58
C THR A 23 -6.25 -14.26 -7.68
N THR A 24 -5.96 -13.77 -6.47
CA THR A 24 -6.98 -13.33 -5.52
C THR A 24 -6.43 -12.29 -4.58
N THR A 25 -7.34 -11.42 -4.12
CA THR A 25 -7.08 -10.44 -3.05
C THR A 25 -8.09 -10.66 -1.94
N LEU A 26 -7.63 -10.65 -0.70
CA LEU A 26 -8.44 -10.71 0.51
C LEU A 26 -8.16 -9.49 1.37
N ARG A 27 -9.17 -9.01 2.08
CA ARG A 27 -9.02 -7.87 2.99
C ARG A 27 -9.81 -8.13 4.27
N ILE A 28 -9.15 -7.91 5.40
CA ILE A 28 -9.75 -8.00 6.74
C ILE A 28 -9.44 -6.75 7.54
N ALA A 29 -10.24 -6.47 8.56
CA ALA A 29 -9.95 -5.36 9.47
C ALA A 29 -8.73 -5.65 10.33
N THR A 30 -7.90 -4.64 10.58
CA THR A 30 -6.81 -4.71 11.54
C THR A 30 -7.37 -4.65 12.97
N ASP A 31 -7.04 -5.62 13.79
CA ASP A 31 -7.27 -5.59 15.24
C ASP A 31 -5.99 -6.07 15.95
N ALA A 32 -5.27 -5.13 16.56
CA ALA A 32 -3.99 -5.42 17.23
C ALA A 32 -4.12 -6.29 18.49
N ARG A 33 -5.34 -6.64 18.91
CA ARG A 33 -5.61 -7.51 20.06
C ARG A 33 -5.85 -8.97 19.67
N ARG A 34 -6.05 -9.25 18.39
CA ARG A 34 -6.26 -10.62 17.91
C ARG A 34 -4.96 -11.42 17.95
N LEU A 35 -5.11 -12.67 18.33
CA LEU A 35 -4.02 -13.66 18.38
C LEU A 35 -3.84 -14.38 17.04
N ALA A 36 -2.74 -15.10 16.91
CA ALA A 36 -2.41 -15.85 15.70
C ALA A 36 -3.51 -16.87 15.32
N ASP A 37 -4.06 -17.59 16.29
CA ASP A 37 -5.15 -18.54 16.07
C ASP A 37 -6.39 -17.91 15.42
N GLU A 38 -6.76 -16.70 15.84
CA GLU A 38 -7.94 -16.01 15.31
C GLU A 38 -7.71 -15.57 13.86
N TYR A 39 -6.54 -14.99 13.57
CA TYR A 39 -6.17 -14.61 12.20
C TYR A 39 -5.97 -15.84 11.32
N GLY A 40 -5.27 -16.87 11.81
CA GLY A 40 -5.00 -18.10 11.07
C GLY A 40 -6.27 -18.84 10.65
N LEU A 41 -7.23 -18.97 11.58
CA LEU A 41 -8.53 -19.60 11.27
C LEU A 41 -9.32 -18.79 10.23
N VAL A 42 -9.40 -17.47 10.39
CA VAL A 42 -10.11 -16.59 9.44
C VAL A 42 -9.47 -16.65 8.06
N LEU A 43 -8.14 -16.51 7.99
CA LEU A 43 -7.42 -16.45 6.71
C LEU A 43 -7.45 -17.79 5.99
N THR A 44 -7.27 -18.91 6.69
CA THR A 44 -7.40 -20.25 6.11
C THR A 44 -8.81 -20.47 5.54
N GLY A 45 -9.84 -20.05 6.27
CA GLY A 45 -11.22 -20.12 5.80
C GLY A 45 -11.48 -19.28 4.54
N LEU A 46 -10.96 -18.04 4.51
CA LEU A 46 -11.10 -17.16 3.37
C LEU A 46 -10.33 -17.65 2.14
N LEU A 47 -9.11 -18.15 2.29
CA LEU A 47 -8.34 -18.75 1.21
C LEU A 47 -9.08 -19.93 0.59
N ARG A 48 -9.56 -20.85 1.43
CA ARG A 48 -10.36 -22.01 0.99
C ARG A 48 -11.63 -21.60 0.25
N GLN A 49 -12.33 -20.55 0.71
CA GLN A 49 -13.51 -20.02 0.03
C GLN A 49 -13.18 -19.48 -1.38
N ARG A 50 -11.93 -19.05 -1.59
CA ARG A 50 -11.41 -18.62 -2.91
C ARG A 50 -10.82 -19.75 -3.73
N GLY A 51 -10.93 -21.00 -3.26
CA GLY A 51 -10.41 -22.19 -3.94
C GLY A 51 -8.89 -22.35 -3.81
N ILE A 52 -8.28 -21.74 -2.79
CA ILE A 52 -6.84 -21.84 -2.53
C ILE A 52 -6.66 -22.68 -1.26
N GLU A 53 -6.02 -23.83 -1.41
CA GLU A 53 -5.59 -24.65 -0.28
C GLU A 53 -4.22 -24.17 0.22
N VAL A 54 -4.00 -24.21 1.53
CA VAL A 54 -2.74 -23.78 2.16
C VAL A 54 -1.53 -24.52 1.55
N SER A 55 -1.68 -25.79 1.20
CA SER A 55 -0.64 -26.60 0.56
C SER A 55 -0.19 -26.10 -0.83
N GLN A 56 -0.89 -25.16 -1.43
CA GLN A 56 -0.52 -24.51 -2.70
C GLN A 56 0.36 -23.28 -2.51
N LEU A 57 0.51 -22.83 -1.25
CA LEU A 57 1.37 -21.69 -0.91
C LEU A 57 2.80 -22.22 -0.69
N ASP A 58 3.76 -21.68 -1.41
CA ASP A 58 5.17 -22.08 -1.35
C ASP A 58 6.01 -21.09 -0.54
N ASP A 59 5.57 -19.82 -0.51
CA ASP A 59 6.31 -18.71 0.10
C ASP A 59 5.36 -17.61 0.59
N ALA A 60 5.88 -16.75 1.49
CA ALA A 60 5.17 -15.56 1.95
C ALA A 60 6.09 -14.34 2.03
N CYS A 61 5.53 -13.15 1.76
CA CYS A 61 6.23 -11.86 1.92
C CYS A 61 5.31 -10.88 2.63
N ILE A 62 5.82 -10.26 3.70
CA ILE A 62 5.07 -9.38 4.60
C ILE A 62 5.65 -7.97 4.57
N CYS A 63 4.76 -6.97 4.44
CA CYS A 63 5.00 -5.59 4.78
C CYS A 63 4.12 -5.22 5.98
N SER A 64 4.66 -4.54 6.98
CA SER A 64 3.90 -4.16 8.17
C SER A 64 4.27 -2.79 8.68
N VAL A 65 3.26 -1.97 8.96
CA VAL A 65 3.37 -0.72 9.72
C VAL A 65 2.71 -0.83 11.10
N VAL A 66 2.42 -2.07 11.54
CA VAL A 66 1.84 -2.38 12.85
C VAL A 66 2.72 -3.42 13.57
N PRO A 67 3.81 -2.98 14.25
CA PRO A 67 4.81 -3.88 14.80
C PRO A 67 4.27 -5.04 15.65
N PRO A 68 3.24 -4.87 16.53
CA PRO A 68 2.70 -5.99 17.28
C PRO A 68 2.11 -7.10 16.39
N LEU A 69 1.50 -6.73 15.26
CA LEU A 69 0.93 -7.70 14.34
C LEU A 69 1.95 -8.38 13.44
N THR A 70 3.14 -7.83 13.27
CA THR A 70 4.21 -8.50 12.51
C THR A 70 4.53 -9.86 13.15
N VAL A 71 4.70 -9.90 14.47
CA VAL A 71 4.96 -11.16 15.20
C VAL A 71 3.78 -12.12 15.08
N VAL A 72 2.55 -11.63 15.23
CA VAL A 72 1.33 -12.44 15.10
C VAL A 72 1.24 -13.06 13.69
N PHE A 73 1.55 -12.31 12.65
CA PHE A 73 1.50 -12.82 11.28
C PHE A 73 2.67 -13.73 10.92
N ASP A 74 3.82 -13.58 11.60
CA ASP A 74 4.90 -14.57 11.53
C ASP A 74 4.43 -15.92 12.10
N GLU A 75 3.77 -15.91 13.27
CA GLU A 75 3.18 -17.11 13.87
C GLU A 75 2.09 -17.71 12.96
N VAL A 76 1.19 -16.88 12.39
CA VAL A 76 0.19 -17.35 11.42
C VAL A 76 0.83 -18.06 10.23
N CYS A 77 1.88 -17.46 9.65
CA CYS A 77 2.56 -18.08 8.52
C CYS A 77 3.20 -19.42 8.90
N GLN A 78 3.84 -19.49 10.07
CA GLN A 78 4.52 -20.73 10.52
C GLN A 78 3.53 -21.83 10.91
N GLU A 79 2.52 -21.51 11.72
CA GLU A 79 1.63 -22.53 12.31
C GLU A 79 0.50 -22.94 11.37
N PHE A 80 -0.07 -22.01 10.62
CA PHE A 80 -1.23 -22.28 9.76
C PHE A 80 -0.86 -22.50 8.30
N PHE A 81 0.19 -21.82 7.81
CA PHE A 81 0.57 -21.94 6.40
C PHE A 81 1.86 -22.76 6.21
N HIS A 82 2.57 -23.09 7.29
CA HIS A 82 3.85 -23.81 7.28
C HIS A 82 4.95 -23.10 6.45
N LEU A 83 4.92 -21.78 6.44
CA LEU A 83 5.82 -20.92 5.71
C LEU A 83 6.68 -20.07 6.66
N THR A 84 7.90 -19.75 6.23
CA THR A 84 8.73 -18.74 6.89
C THR A 84 8.68 -17.47 6.02
N PRO A 85 7.96 -16.42 6.43
CA PRO A 85 7.76 -15.27 5.57
C PRO A 85 9.02 -14.40 5.47
N LEU A 86 9.22 -13.77 4.30
CA LEU A 86 10.15 -12.67 4.15
C LEU A 86 9.48 -11.39 4.70
N ASN A 87 9.96 -10.87 5.83
CA ASN A 87 9.52 -9.59 6.35
C ASN A 87 10.32 -8.45 5.69
N VAL A 88 9.62 -7.56 4.99
CA VAL A 88 10.25 -6.37 4.41
C VAL A 88 10.64 -5.42 5.53
N SER A 89 11.93 -5.15 5.67
CA SER A 89 12.52 -4.37 6.76
C SER A 89 13.81 -3.69 6.31
N VAL A 90 14.43 -2.96 7.22
CA VAL A 90 15.78 -2.40 7.01
C VAL A 90 16.76 -3.54 6.72
N GLY A 91 17.39 -3.50 5.54
CA GLY A 91 18.30 -4.54 5.08
C GLY A 91 17.71 -5.51 4.05
N THR A 92 16.39 -5.54 3.87
CA THR A 92 15.76 -6.24 2.74
C THR A 92 16.19 -5.57 1.43
N ARG A 93 16.59 -6.39 0.45
CA ARG A 93 16.98 -5.87 -0.86
C ARG A 93 15.75 -5.41 -1.62
N THR A 94 15.64 -4.11 -1.83
CA THR A 94 14.56 -3.49 -2.57
C THR A 94 14.98 -2.91 -3.92
N GLY A 95 16.31 -2.79 -4.16
CA GLY A 95 16.84 -2.09 -5.32
C GLY A 95 16.66 -0.57 -5.28
N LEU A 96 15.92 -0.05 -4.30
CA LEU A 96 15.60 1.37 -4.17
C LEU A 96 16.69 2.11 -3.40
N LYS A 97 17.21 3.20 -3.99
CA LYS A 97 18.06 4.15 -3.28
C LYS A 97 17.19 5.19 -2.59
N ILE A 98 17.31 5.26 -1.28
CA ILE A 98 16.49 6.15 -0.43
C ILE A 98 17.34 7.36 -0.05
N LEU A 99 16.93 8.56 -0.44
CA LEU A 99 17.59 9.84 -0.15
C LEU A 99 16.90 10.60 1.00
N TYR A 100 16.16 9.91 1.83
CA TYR A 100 15.53 10.47 3.03
C TYR A 100 16.58 10.72 4.12
N ASP A 101 16.43 11.79 4.93
CA ASP A 101 17.38 12.14 6.00
C ASP A 101 17.65 10.97 6.94
N SER A 102 16.60 10.24 7.30
CA SER A 102 16.67 8.99 8.05
C SER A 102 15.95 7.88 7.26
N PRO A 103 16.64 7.11 6.42
CA PRO A 103 16.02 6.07 5.60
C PRO A 103 15.23 5.00 6.38
N ARG A 104 15.58 4.82 7.67
CA ARG A 104 14.89 3.87 8.56
C ARG A 104 13.51 4.34 9.02
N ASP A 105 13.22 5.65 8.88
CA ASP A 105 11.94 6.24 9.29
C ASP A 105 10.89 6.18 8.18
N VAL A 106 11.28 5.76 6.98
CA VAL A 106 10.33 5.56 5.87
C VAL A 106 9.53 4.29 6.14
N GLY A 107 8.20 4.42 6.13
CA GLY A 107 7.30 3.27 6.23
C GLY A 107 7.59 2.22 5.15
N THR A 108 7.55 0.96 5.53
CA THR A 108 7.85 -0.15 4.61
C THR A 108 6.85 -0.22 3.46
N ASP A 109 5.58 0.13 3.70
CA ASP A 109 4.53 0.28 2.69
C ASP A 109 4.94 1.26 1.58
N ARG A 110 5.45 2.45 1.93
CA ARG A 110 5.89 3.47 0.99
C ARG A 110 7.07 3.00 0.14
N ILE A 111 8.00 2.24 0.73
CA ILE A 111 9.13 1.64 0.02
C ILE A 111 8.63 0.59 -0.98
N VAL A 112 7.73 -0.27 -0.55
CA VAL A 112 7.12 -1.33 -1.37
C VAL A 112 6.36 -0.74 -2.55
N ASP A 113 5.57 0.31 -2.31
CA ASP A 113 4.83 1.02 -3.37
C ASP A 113 5.77 1.68 -4.37
N ALA A 114 6.88 2.30 -3.90
CA ALA A 114 7.86 2.92 -4.78
C ALA A 114 8.55 1.87 -5.69
N VAL A 115 8.91 0.70 -5.15
CA VAL A 115 9.47 -0.41 -5.94
C VAL A 115 8.51 -0.85 -7.03
N ALA A 116 7.24 -1.06 -6.70
CA ALA A 116 6.22 -1.45 -7.67
C ALA A 116 6.00 -0.38 -8.74
N ALA A 117 5.88 0.88 -8.33
CA ALA A 117 5.61 1.98 -9.25
C ALA A 117 6.76 2.20 -10.24
N ILE A 118 8.01 2.10 -9.79
CA ILE A 118 9.19 2.20 -10.67
C ILE A 118 9.19 1.09 -11.71
N GLU A 119 8.98 -0.15 -11.29
CA GLU A 119 9.01 -1.31 -12.19
C GLU A 119 7.89 -1.26 -13.22
N LEU A 120 6.68 -0.88 -12.80
CA LEU A 120 5.51 -0.91 -13.67
C LEU A 120 5.40 0.30 -14.60
N TYR A 121 5.81 1.49 -14.13
CA TYR A 121 5.47 2.74 -14.81
C TYR A 121 6.69 3.57 -15.21
N GLY A 122 7.89 3.20 -14.76
CA GLY A 122 9.14 3.95 -14.98
C GLY A 122 9.24 5.21 -14.10
N THR A 123 10.18 6.08 -14.43
CA THR A 123 10.52 7.28 -13.66
C THR A 123 10.64 8.52 -14.56
N PRO A 124 10.51 9.77 -14.07
CA PRO A 124 10.18 10.15 -12.69
C PRO A 124 8.70 9.94 -12.38
N LEU A 125 8.34 9.76 -11.09
CA LEU A 125 6.94 9.54 -10.71
C LEU A 125 6.59 10.12 -9.32
N ILE A 126 5.30 10.31 -9.12
CA ILE A 126 4.65 10.69 -7.87
C ILE A 126 3.64 9.60 -7.55
N ILE A 127 3.74 9.01 -6.37
CA ILE A 127 2.75 8.05 -5.88
C ILE A 127 1.83 8.78 -4.93
N VAL A 128 0.53 8.59 -5.07
CA VAL A 128 -0.49 9.12 -4.17
C VAL A 128 -1.26 7.93 -3.60
N ASP A 129 -0.99 7.59 -2.34
CA ASP A 129 -1.76 6.58 -1.62
C ASP A 129 -2.87 7.25 -0.80
N MET A 130 -4.11 6.82 -1.04
CA MET A 130 -5.28 7.29 -0.32
C MET A 130 -5.84 6.20 0.59
N GLY A 131 -5.10 5.93 1.64
CA GLY A 131 -5.41 4.97 2.70
C GLY A 131 -5.90 5.63 4.00
N THR A 132 -5.41 5.14 5.14
CA THR A 132 -5.63 5.72 6.48
C THR A 132 -5.07 7.14 6.54
N ALA A 133 -3.89 7.35 5.98
CA ALA A 133 -3.34 8.66 5.63
C ALA A 133 -3.51 8.91 4.13
N THR A 134 -3.36 10.16 3.70
CA THR A 134 -3.11 10.51 2.30
C THR A 134 -1.62 10.79 2.18
N VAL A 135 -0.90 9.92 1.48
CA VAL A 135 0.55 9.97 1.34
C VAL A 135 0.92 10.34 -0.08
N PHE A 136 1.93 11.17 -0.22
CA PHE A 136 2.54 11.54 -1.50
C PHE A 136 4.00 11.14 -1.45
N ASP A 137 4.46 10.36 -2.39
CA ASP A 137 5.85 9.92 -2.51
C ASP A 137 6.45 10.37 -3.83
N ALA A 138 7.71 10.78 -3.79
CA ALA A 138 8.43 11.32 -4.92
C ALA A 138 9.61 10.41 -5.29
N VAL A 139 9.68 10.03 -6.56
CA VAL A 139 10.80 9.28 -7.14
C VAL A 139 11.43 10.08 -8.28
N THR A 140 12.73 10.28 -8.23
CA THR A 140 13.50 11.01 -9.24
C THR A 140 13.56 10.25 -10.57
N ARG A 141 14.06 10.93 -11.61
CA ARG A 141 14.34 10.34 -12.92
C ARG A 141 15.35 9.18 -12.84
N ASP A 142 16.26 9.22 -11.88
CA ASP A 142 17.28 8.18 -11.66
C ASP A 142 16.77 7.02 -10.79
N GLY A 143 15.48 7.00 -10.45
CA GLY A 143 14.86 5.95 -9.63
C GLY A 143 15.18 6.08 -8.14
N GLU A 144 15.52 7.26 -7.66
CA GLU A 144 15.84 7.52 -6.25
C GLU A 144 14.60 8.02 -5.52
N TYR A 145 14.31 7.43 -4.36
CA TYR A 145 13.21 7.86 -3.50
C TYR A 145 13.63 9.08 -2.69
N LEU A 146 12.97 10.22 -2.91
CA LEU A 146 13.29 11.48 -2.22
C LEU A 146 12.56 11.63 -0.87
N GLY A 147 11.43 10.99 -0.70
CA GLY A 147 10.51 11.26 0.40
C GLY A 147 9.18 11.78 -0.11
N GLY A 148 8.47 12.54 0.72
CA GLY A 148 7.14 12.96 0.32
C GLY A 148 6.40 13.78 1.36
N ALA A 149 5.06 13.75 1.31
CA ALA A 149 4.18 14.43 2.25
C ALA A 149 3.14 13.45 2.81
N ILE A 150 2.74 13.67 4.05
CA ILE A 150 1.69 12.90 4.72
C ILE A 150 0.62 13.85 5.23
N ALA A 151 -0.61 13.60 4.84
CA ALA A 151 -1.80 14.31 5.33
C ALA A 151 -2.78 13.31 5.98
N PRO A 152 -3.72 13.76 6.81
CA PRO A 152 -4.79 12.88 7.27
C PRO A 152 -5.53 12.26 6.09
N GLY A 153 -5.92 10.99 6.18
CA GLY A 153 -6.80 10.39 5.19
C GLY A 153 -8.21 10.99 5.27
N ILE A 154 -8.93 10.98 4.15
CA ILE A 154 -10.28 11.58 4.07
C ILE A 154 -11.27 10.95 5.07
N SER A 155 -11.20 9.63 5.28
CA SER A 155 -12.04 8.94 6.26
C SER A 155 -11.71 9.35 7.69
N LEU A 156 -10.42 9.52 8.00
CA LEU A 156 -9.95 9.99 9.31
C LEU A 156 -10.41 11.44 9.57
N ALA A 157 -10.31 12.31 8.57
CA ALA A 157 -10.79 13.68 8.65
C ALA A 157 -12.31 13.75 8.84
N ALA A 158 -13.07 12.93 8.12
CA ALA A 158 -14.53 12.82 8.25
C ALA A 158 -14.92 12.34 9.67
N GLU A 159 -14.24 11.34 10.18
CA GLU A 159 -14.49 10.81 11.53
C GLU A 159 -14.12 11.81 12.62
N SER A 160 -13.02 12.55 12.44
CA SER A 160 -12.61 13.61 13.36
C SER A 160 -13.68 14.71 13.49
N LEU A 161 -14.31 15.10 12.37
CA LEU A 161 -15.42 16.07 12.40
C LEU A 161 -16.63 15.52 13.17
N PHE A 162 -16.96 14.24 12.99
CA PHE A 162 -18.05 13.59 13.73
C PHE A 162 -17.76 13.48 15.21
N LEU A 163 -16.57 13.02 15.60
CA LEU A 163 -16.23 12.75 17.00
C LEU A 163 -16.00 14.01 17.85
N ASN A 164 -15.49 15.10 17.23
CA ASN A 164 -15.07 16.30 17.95
C ASN A 164 -16.05 17.47 17.80
N THR A 165 -17.24 17.25 17.27
CA THR A 165 -18.28 18.29 17.18
C THR A 165 -19.63 17.78 17.68
N SER A 166 -20.44 18.69 18.24
CA SER A 166 -21.72 18.31 18.85
C SER A 166 -22.85 18.07 17.83
N GLN A 167 -22.73 18.60 16.61
CA GLN A 167 -23.83 18.65 15.65
C GLN A 167 -23.54 18.00 14.29
N LEU A 168 -22.26 17.77 13.98
CA LEU A 168 -21.90 17.15 12.71
C LEU A 168 -22.14 15.64 12.77
N ARG A 169 -22.78 15.13 11.71
CA ARG A 169 -23.12 13.70 11.62
C ARG A 169 -22.15 13.01 10.68
N ARG A 170 -22.05 11.69 10.81
CA ARG A 170 -21.38 10.89 9.77
C ARG A 170 -22.09 11.07 8.44
N VAL A 171 -21.30 11.30 7.40
CA VAL A 171 -21.80 11.42 6.02
C VAL A 171 -21.10 10.39 5.15
N GLU A 172 -21.83 9.95 4.14
CA GLU A 172 -21.24 9.12 3.09
C GLU A 172 -20.31 10.00 2.21
N LEU A 173 -19.13 9.51 1.90
CA LEU A 173 -18.15 10.20 1.08
C LEU A 173 -18.56 10.11 -0.39
N LEU A 174 -19.41 11.02 -0.81
CA LEU A 174 -19.90 11.16 -2.18
C LEU A 174 -19.59 12.57 -2.67
N ALA A 175 -19.20 12.68 -3.94
CA ALA A 175 -19.01 13.98 -4.57
C ALA A 175 -20.35 14.74 -4.68
N PRO A 176 -20.45 15.95 -4.14
CA PRO A 176 -21.67 16.74 -4.23
C PRO A 176 -21.82 17.33 -5.64
N LYS A 177 -23.04 17.66 -6.02
CA LYS A 177 -23.32 18.28 -7.33
C LYS A 177 -22.79 19.71 -7.47
N ALA A 178 -22.52 20.39 -6.35
CA ALA A 178 -22.03 21.75 -6.32
C ALA A 178 -21.08 21.96 -5.13
N ALA A 179 -20.11 22.84 -5.29
CA ALA A 179 -19.13 23.16 -4.24
C ALA A 179 -19.78 23.86 -3.03
N ILE A 180 -20.84 24.66 -3.26
CA ILE A 180 -21.59 25.32 -2.18
C ILE A 180 -22.69 24.37 -1.72
N GLY A 181 -22.48 23.71 -0.56
CA GLY A 181 -23.50 22.87 0.07
C GLY A 181 -24.61 23.71 0.69
N GLN A 182 -25.86 23.33 0.47
CA GLN A 182 -27.03 24.06 0.99
C GLN A 182 -27.60 23.44 2.29
N ASN A 183 -26.96 22.41 2.81
CA ASN A 183 -27.25 21.78 4.11
C ASN A 183 -25.94 21.15 4.65
N THR A 184 -25.96 20.76 5.94
CA THR A 184 -24.77 20.22 6.61
C THR A 184 -24.19 18.99 5.88
N THR A 185 -25.02 18.09 5.38
CA THR A 185 -24.55 16.89 4.65
C THR A 185 -23.79 17.28 3.39
N THR A 186 -24.39 18.10 2.53
CA THR A 186 -23.73 18.53 1.28
C THR A 186 -22.55 19.45 1.53
N ALA A 187 -22.55 20.25 2.60
CA ALA A 187 -21.40 21.06 3.01
C ALA A 187 -20.23 20.20 3.47
N LEU A 188 -20.48 19.15 4.28
CA LEU A 188 -19.47 18.17 4.68
C LEU A 188 -18.92 17.40 3.47
N GLN A 189 -19.78 16.91 2.59
CA GLN A 189 -19.38 16.21 1.36
C GLN A 189 -18.50 17.11 0.47
N SER A 190 -18.86 18.38 0.32
CA SER A 190 -18.07 19.35 -0.43
C SER A 190 -16.70 19.57 0.20
N GLY A 191 -16.64 19.87 1.49
CA GLY A 191 -15.38 20.08 2.19
C GLY A 191 -14.47 18.85 2.19
N LEU A 192 -15.05 17.66 2.36
CA LEU A 192 -14.28 16.41 2.35
C LEU A 192 -13.87 16.01 0.93
N VAL A 193 -14.80 15.83 0.00
CA VAL A 193 -14.46 15.27 -1.31
C VAL A 193 -13.78 16.31 -2.20
N LEU A 194 -14.38 17.47 -2.39
CA LEU A 194 -13.77 18.52 -3.24
C LEU A 194 -12.56 19.17 -2.57
N GLY A 195 -12.57 19.32 -1.24
CA GLY A 195 -11.41 19.79 -0.49
C GLY A 195 -10.20 18.88 -0.63
N TYR A 196 -10.38 17.55 -0.51
CA TYR A 196 -9.32 16.58 -0.76
C TYR A 196 -8.88 16.53 -2.23
N SER A 197 -9.80 16.70 -3.16
CA SER A 197 -9.45 16.85 -4.58
C SER A 197 -8.53 18.05 -4.80
N GLY A 198 -8.82 19.17 -4.16
CA GLY A 198 -7.97 20.36 -4.18
C GLY A 198 -6.61 20.13 -3.50
N LEU A 199 -6.58 19.43 -2.36
CA LEU A 199 -5.36 19.04 -1.67
C LEU A 199 -4.47 18.18 -2.57
N VAL A 200 -5.02 17.12 -3.15
CA VAL A 200 -4.28 16.18 -4.01
C VAL A 200 -3.75 16.91 -5.25
N THR A 201 -4.59 17.69 -5.93
CA THR A 201 -4.17 18.48 -7.11
C THR A 201 -3.07 19.47 -6.74
N GLY A 202 -3.22 20.21 -5.65
CA GLY A 202 -2.26 21.21 -5.22
C GLY A 202 -0.91 20.62 -4.80
N MET A 203 -0.90 19.43 -4.17
CA MET A 203 0.32 18.73 -3.81
C MET A 203 1.02 18.14 -5.04
N VAL A 204 0.30 17.48 -5.94
CA VAL A 204 0.86 16.96 -7.19
C VAL A 204 1.51 18.07 -8.02
N GLU A 205 0.87 19.23 -8.14
CA GLU A 205 1.46 20.37 -8.85
C GLU A 205 2.77 20.87 -8.20
N ARG A 206 2.86 20.88 -6.86
CA ARG A 206 4.10 21.24 -6.15
C ARG A 206 5.19 20.21 -6.41
N PHE A 207 4.87 18.92 -6.33
CA PHE A 207 5.81 17.84 -6.62
C PHE A 207 6.31 17.88 -8.08
N LYS A 208 5.41 18.11 -9.05
CA LYS A 208 5.80 18.29 -10.46
C LYS A 208 6.72 19.50 -10.69
N ASN A 209 6.62 20.54 -9.88
CA ASN A 209 7.54 21.68 -9.96
C ASN A 209 8.97 21.32 -9.50
N GLU A 210 9.12 20.34 -8.59
CA GLU A 210 10.40 19.88 -8.07
C GLU A 210 10.99 18.74 -8.90
N LEU A 211 10.16 17.76 -9.32
CA LEU A 211 10.58 16.57 -10.05
C LEU A 211 10.69 16.77 -11.58
N GLY A 212 9.89 17.69 -12.13
CA GLY A 212 9.67 17.88 -13.55
C GLY A 212 8.21 17.64 -13.96
N ARG A 213 7.76 18.37 -14.97
CA ARG A 213 6.36 18.34 -15.45
C ARG A 213 5.95 17.01 -16.06
N ASP A 214 6.90 16.21 -16.47
CA ASP A 214 6.73 14.89 -17.06
C ASP A 214 6.65 13.77 -16.02
N ALA A 215 6.74 14.08 -14.72
CA ALA A 215 6.55 13.09 -13.67
C ALA A 215 5.14 12.49 -13.74
N LYS A 216 5.07 11.16 -13.87
CA LYS A 216 3.81 10.41 -13.86
C LYS A 216 3.19 10.42 -12.47
N VAL A 217 1.86 10.44 -12.41
CA VAL A 217 1.10 10.41 -11.16
C VAL A 217 0.39 9.08 -11.05
N ILE A 218 0.81 8.28 -10.08
CA ILE A 218 0.27 6.94 -9.83
C ILE A 218 -0.60 6.99 -8.58
N GLY A 219 -1.84 6.55 -8.71
CA GLY A 219 -2.78 6.49 -7.60
C GLY A 219 -2.91 5.08 -7.03
N THR A 220 -2.91 4.94 -5.69
CA THR A 220 -3.21 3.71 -4.96
C THR A 220 -4.07 3.98 -3.73
N GLY A 221 -4.42 2.93 -3.00
CA GLY A 221 -5.25 3.02 -1.81
C GLY A 221 -6.75 2.91 -2.05
N GLY A 222 -7.48 2.57 -0.99
CA GLY A 222 -8.90 2.20 -1.09
C GLY A 222 -9.86 3.30 -1.51
N LEU A 223 -9.46 4.57 -1.41
CA LEU A 223 -10.31 5.74 -1.73
C LEU A 223 -9.86 6.47 -2.99
N ILE A 224 -8.82 6.00 -3.66
CA ILE A 224 -8.23 6.66 -4.82
C ILE A 224 -9.23 6.89 -5.96
N THR A 225 -10.06 5.89 -6.26
CA THR A 225 -11.00 5.94 -7.40
C THR A 225 -11.98 7.11 -7.29
N MET A 226 -12.40 7.47 -6.07
CA MET A 226 -13.32 8.58 -5.83
C MET A 226 -12.63 9.91 -6.18
N ILE A 227 -11.43 10.14 -5.67
CA ILE A 227 -10.68 11.39 -5.90
C ILE A 227 -10.18 11.48 -7.34
N ALA A 228 -9.82 10.37 -7.94
CA ALA A 228 -9.39 10.34 -9.33
C ALA A 228 -10.48 10.82 -10.31
N LYS A 229 -11.74 10.45 -10.05
CA LYS A 229 -12.88 10.93 -10.85
C LYS A 229 -13.07 12.45 -10.78
N GLU A 230 -12.77 13.05 -9.63
CA GLU A 230 -12.94 14.49 -9.42
C GLU A 230 -11.76 15.32 -9.92
N THR A 231 -10.56 14.72 -10.00
CA THR A 231 -9.34 15.48 -10.32
C THR A 231 -8.83 15.27 -11.73
N GLY A 232 -8.95 14.05 -12.27
CA GLY A 232 -8.43 13.69 -13.60
C GLY A 232 -6.91 13.81 -13.74
N ILE A 233 -6.14 13.84 -12.63
CA ILE A 233 -4.69 14.10 -12.66
C ILE A 233 -3.83 12.84 -12.64
N PHE A 234 -4.43 11.67 -12.44
CA PHE A 234 -3.72 10.40 -12.37
C PHE A 234 -3.48 9.83 -13.76
N ASP A 235 -2.23 9.51 -14.04
CA ASP A 235 -1.85 8.82 -15.27
C ASP A 235 -2.26 7.35 -15.18
N GLU A 236 -2.11 6.73 -13.96
CA GLU A 236 -2.47 5.34 -13.70
C GLU A 236 -3.05 5.19 -12.29
N ILE A 237 -3.91 4.18 -12.11
CA ILE A 237 -4.46 3.79 -10.80
C ILE A 237 -4.25 2.29 -10.61
N ASN A 238 -3.60 1.93 -9.51
CA ASN A 238 -3.33 0.54 -9.16
C ASN A 238 -3.66 0.31 -7.68
N ALA A 239 -4.79 -0.32 -7.42
CA ALA A 239 -5.24 -0.61 -6.06
C ALA A 239 -4.41 -1.72 -5.37
N ASP A 240 -3.69 -2.54 -6.14
CA ASP A 240 -2.90 -3.68 -5.67
C ASP A 240 -1.39 -3.37 -5.68
N LEU A 241 -1.00 -2.08 -5.73
CA LEU A 241 0.39 -1.64 -5.90
C LEU A 241 1.31 -2.26 -4.85
N THR A 242 0.93 -2.19 -3.57
CA THR A 242 1.69 -2.74 -2.45
C THR A 242 1.86 -4.27 -2.57
N LEU A 243 0.82 -4.99 -2.98
CA LEU A 243 0.90 -6.44 -3.19
C LEU A 243 1.88 -6.81 -4.31
N VAL A 244 1.85 -6.05 -5.40
CA VAL A 244 2.81 -6.20 -6.52
C VAL A 244 4.23 -5.91 -6.05
N GLY A 245 4.43 -4.84 -5.28
CA GLY A 245 5.73 -4.49 -4.73
C GLY A 245 6.31 -5.57 -3.82
N LEU A 246 5.48 -6.18 -2.97
CA LEU A 246 5.88 -7.31 -2.13
C LEU A 246 6.34 -8.51 -2.97
N ARG A 247 5.63 -8.82 -4.05
CA ARG A 247 6.04 -9.88 -4.99
C ARG A 247 7.39 -9.58 -5.63
N LEU A 248 7.60 -8.35 -6.10
CA LEU A 248 8.86 -7.94 -6.72
C LEU A 248 10.04 -8.01 -5.73
N ILE A 249 9.84 -7.51 -4.52
CA ILE A 249 10.84 -7.58 -3.45
C ILE A 249 11.16 -9.03 -3.10
N HIS A 250 10.14 -9.87 -2.98
CA HIS A 250 10.34 -11.31 -2.75
C HIS A 250 11.22 -11.92 -3.84
N GLN A 251 10.92 -11.70 -5.11
CA GLN A 251 11.70 -12.21 -6.25
C GLN A 251 13.17 -11.74 -6.20
N MET A 252 13.40 -10.46 -5.87
CA MET A 252 14.78 -9.91 -5.73
C MET A 252 15.58 -10.61 -4.62
N ASN A 253 14.92 -11.14 -3.58
CA ASN A 253 15.59 -11.77 -2.46
C ASN A 253 15.76 -13.29 -2.64
N GLN A 254 14.90 -13.96 -3.42
CA GLN A 254 15.02 -15.38 -3.76
C GLN A 254 16.25 -15.68 -4.66
N GLN A 255 16.59 -14.82 -5.59
CA GLN A 255 17.71 -15.01 -6.54
C GLN A 255 19.09 -15.18 -5.87
N ARG A 256 19.24 -14.96 -4.55
CA ARG A 256 20.46 -15.19 -3.79
C ARG A 256 20.55 -16.56 -3.12
N SER A 257 19.46 -17.30 -3.04
CA SER A 257 19.43 -18.61 -2.36
C SER A 257 19.91 -19.75 -3.25
N THR A 258 20.13 -19.50 -4.55
CA THR A 258 20.74 -20.47 -5.45
C THR A 258 22.27 -20.32 -5.38
N PRO A 259 23.01 -21.31 -4.85
CA PRO A 259 24.48 -21.26 -4.86
C PRO A 259 24.98 -21.19 -6.30
N ALA A 260 25.95 -20.32 -6.58
CA ALA A 260 26.66 -20.32 -7.87
C ALA A 260 27.15 -21.74 -8.14
N GLU A 261 26.83 -22.32 -9.30
CA GLU A 261 27.41 -23.57 -9.74
C GLU A 261 28.93 -23.49 -9.67
N PRO A 262 29.59 -24.50 -9.09
CA PRO A 262 31.05 -24.50 -9.04
C PRO A 262 31.60 -24.51 -10.45
N VAL A 263 32.37 -23.47 -10.77
CA VAL A 263 33.11 -23.41 -12.03
C VAL A 263 33.95 -24.67 -12.13
N ALA A 264 33.62 -25.56 -13.08
CA ALA A 264 34.40 -26.75 -13.37
C ALA A 264 35.85 -26.30 -13.72
N LYS A 265 36.80 -26.64 -12.86
CA LYS A 265 38.20 -26.53 -13.18
C LYS A 265 38.47 -27.52 -14.32
N GLY A 266 38.62 -26.99 -15.52
CA GLY A 266 39.16 -27.78 -16.63
C GLY A 266 40.61 -28.19 -16.33
N ASP A 267 40.85 -29.45 -16.50
CA ASP A 267 42.19 -30.06 -16.54
C ASP A 267 42.98 -29.58 -17.77
#